data_fc26a8bf0b77ce9707e36d121b399f6c
#
_entry.id   fc26a8bf0b77ce9707e36d121b399f6c
#
_cell.length_a   1.000
_cell.length_b   1.000
_cell.length_c   1.000
_cell.angle_alpha   90.00
_cell.angle_beta   90.00
_cell.angle_gamma   90.00
#
_symmetry.space_group_name_H-M   'P 1'
#
loop_
_entity.id
_entity.type
_entity.pdbx_description
1 polymer ?
#
loop_
_entity_poly.entity_id
_entity_poly.type
_entity_poly.pdbx_seq_one_letter_code
_entity_poly.pdbx_strand_id
1 'polypeptide(L)'
;SLVGSEMCIRDRSEETSVLIVGDIKQSIYRWRGGDWEILHRRAARELGEASTETIHLKENFRSLPLVVEFNNRMIGKVVESDNTALNQLLAQAPPHALGGKAREELRDTLQEAYREHAQSARKKGLHPGYVNITHYAGEPPLIERIKALVNKGFRPKDMMILVRSGTDGTKVASALLDFKRRNTDPRYRFDVMTQEALIVGTAPISSFVIACLKLAMNPADSLSRAIYNHFSAKPSFDAELTEEEVVFLKSLRLFPPEEAFERIVMRYDLQERREEIAYLQAVHEQIINFCAGRVADIPLFLKWWDEQGSGRSLSVEQGETTIEITTIHKAKGLEKKVVLIPYCNWTLNPKSSGLSANIVWAEGTDGELEEIGRFPVRYKTSMGESLFSADYYREMIYAHVDNINLLYVALTRAVESLHIFIPQKGAKGPNVGQLILQNIAPEDGTVRLDGLEGSCSRDEAAETYEFGEFAGPEPDTHRKAKAAHVLLGDYPTSEPQLQLRLPTERYYCLLYTSDAAD
;
A
#
# COMPACT_ATOMS: atom_id res chain seq x y z
N SER A 1 5.59 15.82 -0.65
CA SER A 1 5.44 16.97 0.26
C SER A 1 5.33 18.26 -0.55
N LEU A 2 4.23 18.98 -0.39
CA LEU A 2 3.94 20.23 -1.12
C LEU A 2 4.63 21.47 -0.53
N VAL A 3 5.29 21.36 0.62
CA VAL A 3 5.96 22.51 1.28
C VAL A 3 7.06 23.11 0.41
N GLY A 4 7.76 22.31 -0.40
CA GLY A 4 8.74 22.82 -1.37
C GLY A 4 8.10 23.42 -2.63
N SER A 5 6.90 22.98 -3.01
CA SER A 5 6.19 23.52 -4.17
C SER A 5 5.47 24.84 -3.88
N GLU A 6 5.03 25.07 -2.64
CA GLU A 6 4.41 26.33 -2.23
C GLU A 6 5.39 27.52 -2.35
N MET A 7 6.65 27.34 -1.94
CA MET A 7 7.67 28.37 -2.13
C MET A 7 8.00 28.63 -3.61
N CYS A 8 7.98 27.59 -4.45
CA CYS A 8 8.20 27.72 -5.89
C CYS A 8 7.01 28.37 -6.63
N ILE A 9 5.79 28.25 -6.10
CA ILE A 9 4.57 28.83 -6.71
C ILE A 9 4.48 30.34 -6.42
N ARG A 10 4.89 30.81 -5.24
CA ARG A 10 4.82 32.22 -4.86
C ARG A 10 5.83 33.13 -5.59
N ASP A 11 6.94 32.59 -6.08
CA ASP A 11 8.03 33.36 -6.72
C ASP A 11 7.93 33.39 -8.26
N ARG A 12 6.81 33.00 -8.85
CA ARG A 12 6.67 32.90 -10.32
C ARG A 12 6.15 34.22 -10.93
N SER A 13 6.77 34.60 -12.06
CA SER A 13 6.28 35.69 -12.89
C SER A 13 4.91 35.35 -13.51
N GLU A 14 4.10 36.34 -13.86
CA GLU A 14 2.76 36.26 -14.44
C GLU A 14 2.66 35.37 -15.73
N GLU A 15 3.79 35.00 -16.34
CA GLU A 15 3.87 34.21 -17.57
C GLU A 15 4.03 32.70 -17.34
N THR A 16 4.02 32.20 -16.10
CA THR A 16 4.26 30.77 -15.82
C THR A 16 2.96 30.01 -15.58
N SER A 17 2.69 28.97 -16.40
CA SER A 17 1.61 28.01 -16.17
C SER A 17 2.07 26.87 -15.24
N VAL A 18 1.17 26.41 -14.36
CA VAL A 18 1.39 25.28 -13.44
C VAL A 18 0.39 24.17 -13.74
N LEU A 19 0.88 22.95 -13.92
CA LEU A 19 0.04 21.75 -14.04
C LEU A 19 0.14 20.93 -12.75
N ILE A 20 -0.98 20.76 -12.05
CA ILE A 20 -1.10 19.89 -10.87
C ILE A 20 -1.95 18.70 -11.27
N VAL A 21 -1.43 17.48 -11.09
CA VAL A 21 -2.12 16.24 -11.40
C VAL A 21 -2.23 15.37 -10.15
N GLY A 22 -3.42 14.85 -9.87
CA GLY A 22 -3.62 13.97 -8.72
C GLY A 22 -5.02 13.37 -8.70
N ASP A 23 -5.29 12.53 -7.71
CA ASP A 23 -6.60 11.93 -7.47
C ASP A 23 -6.90 11.91 -5.97
N ILE A 24 -7.91 12.67 -5.55
CA ILE A 24 -8.38 12.78 -4.16
C ILE A 24 -8.73 11.38 -3.61
N LYS A 25 -9.37 10.56 -4.43
CA LYS A 25 -9.84 9.20 -4.08
C LYS A 25 -8.69 8.20 -3.87
N GLN A 26 -7.47 8.56 -4.28
CA GLN A 26 -6.27 7.79 -4.04
C GLN A 26 -5.37 8.40 -2.96
N SER A 27 -5.83 9.40 -2.21
CA SER A 27 -5.12 9.97 -1.07
C SER A 27 -5.27 9.07 0.15
N ILE A 28 -4.33 8.15 0.35
CA ILE A 28 -4.34 7.13 1.42
C ILE A 28 -3.15 7.25 2.38
N TYR A 29 -2.39 8.35 2.31
CA TYR A 29 -1.18 8.57 3.12
C TYR A 29 -1.31 9.78 4.05
N ARG A 30 -2.52 10.10 4.58
CA ARG A 30 -2.73 11.19 5.53
C ARG A 30 -1.83 11.06 6.77
N TRP A 31 -1.61 9.84 7.24
CA TRP A 31 -0.71 9.50 8.35
C TRP A 31 0.78 9.79 8.07
N ARG A 32 1.16 10.06 6.81
CA ARG A 32 2.50 10.52 6.38
C ARG A 32 2.51 11.99 5.96
N GLY A 33 1.49 12.76 6.33
CA GLY A 33 1.36 14.16 5.94
C GLY A 33 0.73 14.40 4.55
N GLY A 34 0.17 13.37 3.93
CA GLY A 34 -0.67 13.55 2.73
C GLY A 34 -1.97 14.28 3.11
N ASP A 35 -2.39 15.21 2.29
CA ASP A 35 -3.61 15.97 2.51
C ASP A 35 -4.44 16.01 1.22
N TRP A 36 -5.62 15.37 1.25
CA TRP A 36 -6.52 15.31 0.10
C TRP A 36 -7.22 16.65 -0.18
N GLU A 37 -7.33 17.54 0.83
CA GLU A 37 -7.90 18.88 0.67
C GLU A 37 -7.08 19.76 -0.26
N ILE A 38 -5.79 19.47 -0.44
CA ILE A 38 -4.92 20.24 -1.32
C ILE A 38 -5.51 20.26 -2.74
N LEU A 39 -5.87 19.10 -3.28
CA LEU A 39 -6.47 19.00 -4.61
C LEU A 39 -7.95 19.39 -4.60
N HIS A 40 -8.64 19.24 -3.47
CA HIS A 40 -10.06 19.51 -3.39
C HIS A 40 -10.37 21.01 -3.37
N ARG A 41 -9.66 21.80 -2.54
CA ARG A 41 -9.99 23.22 -2.31
C ARG A 41 -8.78 24.13 -2.23
N ARG A 42 -7.65 23.67 -1.67
CA ARG A 42 -6.51 24.56 -1.39
C ARG A 42 -5.79 25.03 -2.63
N ALA A 43 -5.51 24.16 -3.59
CA ALA A 43 -4.79 24.52 -4.82
C ALA A 43 -5.51 25.64 -5.58
N ALA A 44 -6.81 25.52 -5.81
CA ALA A 44 -7.58 26.55 -6.49
C ALA A 44 -7.65 27.87 -5.69
N ARG A 45 -7.78 27.79 -4.35
CA ARG A 45 -7.78 28.98 -3.47
C ARG A 45 -6.45 29.70 -3.46
N GLU A 46 -5.33 28.98 -3.39
CA GLU A 46 -3.99 29.56 -3.31
C GLU A 46 -3.49 30.09 -4.66
N LEU A 47 -3.87 29.45 -5.76
CA LEU A 47 -3.53 29.89 -7.12
C LEU A 47 -4.47 30.97 -7.66
N GLY A 48 -5.63 31.18 -7.01
CA GLY A 48 -6.70 32.05 -7.47
C GLY A 48 -7.72 31.29 -8.32
N GLU A 49 -8.96 31.21 -7.84
CA GLU A 49 -10.05 30.48 -8.52
C GLU A 49 -10.30 30.96 -9.95
N ALA A 50 -10.14 32.27 -10.21
CA ALA A 50 -10.30 32.86 -11.55
C ALA A 50 -9.17 32.47 -12.52
N SER A 51 -8.03 32.01 -12.02
CA SER A 51 -6.83 31.65 -12.80
C SER A 51 -6.64 30.13 -12.88
N THR A 52 -7.58 29.35 -12.34
CA THR A 52 -7.47 27.89 -12.22
C THR A 52 -8.57 27.20 -13.01
N GLU A 53 -8.20 26.26 -13.88
CA GLU A 53 -9.12 25.37 -14.58
C GLU A 53 -8.94 23.94 -14.05
N THR A 54 -10.04 23.29 -13.64
CA THR A 54 -10.04 21.89 -13.19
C THR A 54 -10.61 21.00 -14.27
N ILE A 55 -9.78 20.07 -14.76
CA ILE A 55 -10.18 19.09 -15.79
C ILE A 55 -10.28 17.72 -15.14
N HIS A 56 -11.44 17.07 -15.23
CA HIS A 56 -11.67 15.72 -14.71
C HIS A 56 -11.42 14.66 -15.79
N LEU A 57 -10.47 13.74 -15.52
CA LEU A 57 -10.19 12.62 -16.40
C LEU A 57 -11.19 11.49 -16.12
N LYS A 58 -12.14 11.29 -17.03
CA LYS A 58 -13.26 10.32 -16.87
C LYS A 58 -13.00 8.96 -17.50
N GLU A 59 -11.92 8.80 -18.27
CA GLU A 59 -11.66 7.59 -19.02
C GLU A 59 -10.80 6.57 -18.25
N ASN A 60 -11.28 5.32 -18.17
CA ASN A 60 -10.58 4.21 -17.57
C ASN A 60 -10.06 3.25 -18.64
N PHE A 61 -8.73 3.15 -18.76
CA PHE A 61 -8.04 2.28 -19.72
C PHE A 61 -7.55 0.96 -19.08
N ARG A 62 -7.74 0.80 -17.77
CA ARG A 62 -7.23 -0.34 -17.00
C ARG A 62 -8.19 -1.52 -17.03
N SER A 63 -9.41 -1.30 -16.56
CA SER A 63 -10.34 -2.36 -16.19
C SER A 63 -11.39 -2.61 -17.26
N LEU A 64 -11.90 -3.83 -17.31
CA LEU A 64 -13.02 -4.22 -18.16
C LEU A 64 -14.32 -3.50 -17.73
N PRO A 65 -15.28 -3.34 -18.65
CA PRO A 65 -16.45 -2.48 -18.45
C PRO A 65 -17.26 -2.79 -17.18
N LEU A 66 -17.52 -4.07 -16.89
CA LEU A 66 -18.32 -4.45 -15.73
C LEU A 66 -17.60 -4.10 -14.41
N VAL A 67 -16.28 -4.29 -14.35
CA VAL A 67 -15.49 -3.93 -13.15
C VAL A 67 -15.56 -2.41 -12.91
N VAL A 68 -15.48 -1.60 -13.97
CA VAL A 68 -15.61 -0.13 -13.86
C VAL A 68 -17.03 0.24 -13.44
N GLU A 69 -18.05 -0.34 -14.05
CA GLU A 69 -19.45 -0.07 -13.73
C GLU A 69 -19.80 -0.45 -12.29
N PHE A 70 -19.37 -1.64 -11.85
CA PHE A 70 -19.54 -2.08 -10.47
C PHE A 70 -18.86 -1.09 -9.50
N ASN A 71 -17.62 -0.71 -9.76
CA ASN A 71 -16.89 0.22 -8.90
C ASN A 71 -17.59 1.59 -8.82
N ASN A 72 -18.05 2.13 -9.95
CA ASN A 72 -18.78 3.40 -9.97
C ASN A 72 -20.04 3.34 -9.08
N ARG A 73 -20.88 2.31 -9.26
CA ARG A 73 -22.13 2.14 -8.52
C ARG A 73 -21.89 1.86 -7.05
N MET A 74 -20.97 0.93 -6.74
CA MET A 74 -20.66 0.56 -5.35
C MET A 74 -20.09 1.74 -4.57
N ILE A 75 -19.10 2.44 -5.12
CA ILE A 75 -18.51 3.61 -4.45
C ILE A 75 -19.54 4.73 -4.30
N GLY A 76 -20.35 5.01 -5.34
CA GLY A 76 -21.41 6.00 -5.24
C GLY A 76 -22.39 5.71 -4.09
N LYS A 77 -22.86 4.45 -3.99
CA LYS A 77 -23.79 4.04 -2.94
C LYS A 77 -23.15 3.99 -1.55
N VAL A 78 -21.91 3.54 -1.43
CA VAL A 78 -21.15 3.56 -0.17
C VAL A 78 -20.98 5.00 0.32
N VAL A 79 -20.60 5.91 -0.54
CA VAL A 79 -20.44 7.35 -0.20
C VAL A 79 -21.77 7.97 0.20
N GLU A 80 -22.86 7.72 -0.54
CA GLU A 80 -24.19 8.22 -0.22
C GLU A 80 -24.67 7.76 1.16
N SER A 81 -24.55 6.45 1.44
CA SER A 81 -24.99 5.84 2.69
C SER A 81 -24.16 6.35 3.89
N ASP A 82 -22.84 6.41 3.74
CA ASP A 82 -21.96 6.83 4.82
C ASP A 82 -22.05 8.34 5.08
N ASN A 83 -22.14 9.17 4.04
CA ASN A 83 -22.35 10.61 4.15
C ASN A 83 -23.66 10.92 4.88
N THR A 84 -24.72 10.18 4.58
CA THR A 84 -26.01 10.31 5.28
C THR A 84 -25.87 10.00 6.76
N ALA A 85 -25.17 8.92 7.12
CA ALA A 85 -24.91 8.55 8.52
C ALA A 85 -24.06 9.61 9.23
N LEU A 86 -23.00 10.13 8.59
CA LEU A 86 -22.17 11.20 9.14
C LEU A 86 -22.95 12.49 9.37
N ASN A 87 -23.80 12.90 8.41
CA ASN A 87 -24.65 14.08 8.56
C ASN A 87 -25.66 13.93 9.71
N GLN A 88 -26.21 12.73 9.93
CA GLN A 88 -27.05 12.44 11.07
C GLN A 88 -26.29 12.58 12.40
N LEU A 89 -25.06 12.07 12.48
CA LEU A 89 -24.20 12.24 13.65
C LEU A 89 -23.87 13.72 13.91
N LEU A 90 -23.56 14.50 12.88
CA LEU A 90 -23.34 15.94 13.00
C LEU A 90 -24.60 16.68 13.48
N ALA A 91 -25.78 16.27 13.02
CA ALA A 91 -27.05 16.87 13.45
C ALA A 91 -27.36 16.60 14.94
N GLN A 92 -26.94 15.43 15.46
CA GLN A 92 -27.11 15.04 16.84
C GLN A 92 -26.05 15.63 17.79
N ALA A 93 -24.97 16.21 17.26
CA ALA A 93 -23.93 16.84 18.06
C ALA A 93 -24.52 17.97 18.91
N PRO A 94 -24.12 18.08 20.21
CA PRO A 94 -24.63 19.13 21.07
C PRO A 94 -24.34 20.53 20.52
N PRO A 95 -25.32 21.47 20.49
CA PRO A 95 -25.11 22.81 19.92
C PRO A 95 -24.01 23.63 20.64
N HIS A 96 -23.83 23.39 21.93
CA HIS A 96 -22.78 24.05 22.70
C HIS A 96 -21.38 23.50 22.43
N ALA A 97 -21.31 22.26 21.95
CA ALA A 97 -20.04 21.62 21.64
C ALA A 97 -19.61 21.85 20.17
N LEU A 98 -20.54 21.70 19.20
CA LEU A 98 -20.29 21.93 17.79
C LEU A 98 -21.11 23.11 17.27
N GLY A 99 -20.46 24.26 17.06
CA GLY A 99 -21.10 25.48 16.56
C GLY A 99 -21.66 25.31 15.14
N GLY A 100 -22.65 26.14 14.79
CA GLY A 100 -23.35 26.05 13.50
C GLY A 100 -22.41 26.16 12.29
N LYS A 101 -21.43 27.06 12.34
CA LYS A 101 -20.45 27.25 11.27
C LYS A 101 -19.59 26.00 11.05
N ALA A 102 -19.02 25.43 12.12
CA ALA A 102 -18.21 24.22 12.01
C ALA A 102 -19.02 23.01 11.52
N ARG A 103 -20.30 22.93 11.92
CA ARG A 103 -21.23 21.91 11.43
C ARG A 103 -21.50 22.03 9.94
N GLU A 104 -21.71 23.24 9.44
CA GLU A 104 -21.94 23.50 8.03
C GLU A 104 -20.71 23.20 7.17
N GLU A 105 -19.51 23.55 7.66
CA GLU A 105 -18.23 23.26 6.99
C GLU A 105 -17.94 21.77 6.88
N LEU A 106 -18.39 20.96 7.85
CA LEU A 106 -18.17 19.52 7.88
C LEU A 106 -19.23 18.71 7.14
N ARG A 107 -20.41 19.32 6.93
CA ARG A 107 -21.53 18.70 6.25
C ARG A 107 -21.16 18.36 4.81
N ASP A 108 -21.64 17.22 4.32
CA ASP A 108 -21.47 16.73 2.96
C ASP A 108 -20.02 16.61 2.46
N THR A 109 -19.03 16.74 3.35
CA THR A 109 -17.59 16.68 3.01
C THR A 109 -17.22 15.41 2.24
N LEU A 110 -17.74 14.25 2.65
CA LEU A 110 -17.48 12.98 1.97
C LEU A 110 -18.11 12.95 0.57
N GLN A 111 -19.34 13.41 0.45
CA GLN A 111 -20.05 13.46 -0.84
C GLN A 111 -19.37 14.41 -1.82
N GLU A 112 -18.91 15.57 -1.35
CA GLU A 112 -18.17 16.52 -2.17
C GLU A 112 -16.83 15.96 -2.68
N ALA A 113 -16.08 15.25 -1.82
CA ALA A 113 -14.81 14.60 -2.19
C ALA A 113 -15.00 13.56 -3.31
N TYR A 114 -16.20 12.98 -3.43
CA TYR A 114 -16.51 11.93 -4.41
C TYR A 114 -17.44 12.38 -5.54
N ARG A 115 -17.75 13.69 -5.68
CA ARG A 115 -18.68 14.21 -6.69
C ARG A 115 -18.37 13.72 -8.11
N GLU A 116 -17.10 13.69 -8.51
CA GLU A 116 -16.65 13.27 -9.85
C GLU A 116 -15.89 11.92 -9.78
N HIS A 117 -16.50 10.89 -9.15
CA HIS A 117 -15.85 9.59 -8.99
C HIS A 117 -16.08 8.64 -10.17
N ALA A 118 -17.15 8.82 -10.93
CA ALA A 118 -17.55 7.90 -11.98
C ALA A 118 -16.61 7.95 -13.19
N GLN A 119 -16.25 6.79 -13.72
CA GLN A 119 -15.36 6.62 -14.85
C GLN A 119 -16.07 5.87 -15.99
N SER A 120 -15.62 6.10 -17.23
CA SER A 120 -16.08 5.39 -18.43
C SER A 120 -15.02 4.41 -18.90
N ALA A 121 -15.37 3.13 -19.03
CA ALA A 121 -14.44 2.11 -19.48
C ALA A 121 -14.08 2.32 -20.96
N ARG A 122 -12.80 2.34 -21.27
CA ARG A 122 -12.25 2.36 -22.64
C ARG A 122 -11.67 1.02 -23.06
N LYS A 123 -11.32 0.18 -22.12
CA LYS A 123 -10.81 -1.16 -22.39
C LYS A 123 -11.94 -2.04 -22.92
N LYS A 124 -11.67 -2.76 -24.01
CA LYS A 124 -12.57 -3.76 -24.58
C LYS A 124 -11.93 -5.13 -24.37
N GLY A 125 -12.74 -6.14 -24.08
CA GLY A 125 -12.33 -7.53 -23.91
C GLY A 125 -13.30 -8.47 -24.59
N LEU A 126 -13.02 -9.77 -24.56
CA LEU A 126 -13.91 -10.84 -25.03
C LEU A 126 -15.12 -11.02 -24.10
N HIS A 127 -14.98 -10.59 -22.84
CA HIS A 127 -16.04 -10.57 -21.83
C HIS A 127 -16.06 -9.23 -21.08
N PRO A 128 -17.17 -8.89 -20.42
CA PRO A 128 -17.29 -7.58 -19.75
C PRO A 128 -16.50 -7.46 -18.46
N GLY A 129 -15.99 -8.56 -17.89
CA GLY A 129 -15.38 -8.66 -16.58
C GLY A 129 -16.28 -9.40 -15.57
N TYR A 130 -15.78 -9.59 -14.37
CA TYR A 130 -16.49 -10.35 -13.33
C TYR A 130 -16.22 -9.79 -11.95
N VAL A 131 -17.27 -9.71 -11.12
CA VAL A 131 -17.15 -9.34 -9.70
C VAL A 131 -17.87 -10.36 -8.83
N ASN A 132 -17.20 -10.80 -7.77
CA ASN A 132 -17.76 -11.71 -6.78
C ASN A 132 -17.61 -11.10 -5.38
N ILE A 133 -18.68 -11.15 -4.60
CA ILE A 133 -18.69 -10.80 -3.18
C ILE A 133 -19.13 -12.03 -2.42
N THR A 134 -18.34 -12.47 -1.45
CA THR A 134 -18.63 -13.62 -0.60
C THR A 134 -18.71 -13.18 0.85
N HIS A 135 -19.89 -13.27 1.45
CA HIS A 135 -20.15 -13.03 2.87
C HIS A 135 -20.06 -14.36 3.61
N TYR A 136 -18.96 -14.59 4.34
CA TYR A 136 -18.57 -15.92 4.82
C TYR A 136 -18.50 -16.02 6.35
N ALA A 137 -18.72 -17.25 6.86
CA ALA A 137 -18.47 -17.61 8.25
C ALA A 137 -17.12 -18.34 8.38
N GLY A 138 -16.39 -18.07 9.48
CA GLY A 138 -15.10 -18.72 9.74
C GLY A 138 -13.93 -18.12 8.97
N GLU A 139 -13.21 -18.92 8.21
CA GLU A 139 -12.08 -18.50 7.37
C GLU A 139 -12.54 -18.18 5.94
N PRO A 140 -11.87 -17.22 5.26
CA PRO A 140 -12.23 -16.87 3.89
C PRO A 140 -12.02 -18.08 2.95
N PRO A 141 -12.98 -18.42 2.06
CA PRO A 141 -12.87 -19.50 1.10
C PRO A 141 -11.90 -19.16 -0.05
N LEU A 142 -10.71 -18.69 0.32
CA LEU A 142 -9.70 -18.14 -0.60
C LEU A 142 -9.07 -19.23 -1.46
N ILE A 143 -8.79 -20.41 -0.86
CA ILE A 143 -8.15 -21.54 -1.55
C ILE A 143 -9.08 -22.08 -2.63
N GLU A 144 -10.35 -22.28 -2.32
CA GLU A 144 -11.39 -22.74 -3.25
C GLU A 144 -11.54 -21.76 -4.41
N ARG A 145 -11.50 -20.45 -4.14
CA ARG A 145 -11.58 -19.43 -5.18
C ARG A 145 -10.33 -19.42 -6.06
N ILE A 146 -9.13 -19.56 -5.50
CA ILE A 146 -7.89 -19.69 -6.26
C ILE A 146 -7.93 -20.93 -7.17
N LYS A 147 -8.40 -22.09 -6.67
CA LYS A 147 -8.58 -23.28 -7.49
C LYS A 147 -9.56 -23.05 -8.65
N ALA A 148 -10.69 -22.39 -8.38
CA ALA A 148 -11.66 -22.06 -9.41
C ALA A 148 -11.05 -21.15 -10.50
N LEU A 149 -10.25 -20.16 -10.11
CA LEU A 149 -9.53 -19.27 -11.03
C LEU A 149 -8.50 -20.04 -11.88
N VAL A 150 -7.70 -20.90 -11.27
CA VAL A 150 -6.74 -21.76 -11.99
C VAL A 150 -7.47 -22.69 -12.98
N ASN A 151 -8.60 -23.28 -12.59
CA ASN A 151 -9.41 -24.11 -13.47
C ASN A 151 -10.03 -23.35 -14.65
N LYS A 152 -10.24 -22.04 -14.52
CA LYS A 152 -10.64 -21.14 -15.61
C LYS A 152 -9.48 -20.70 -16.49
N GLY A 153 -8.22 -21.03 -16.12
CA GLY A 153 -7.03 -20.73 -16.91
C GLY A 153 -6.22 -19.50 -16.45
N PHE A 154 -6.60 -18.86 -15.33
CA PHE A 154 -5.77 -17.80 -14.75
C PHE A 154 -4.49 -18.40 -14.14
N ARG A 155 -3.36 -17.75 -14.40
CA ARG A 155 -2.07 -18.15 -13.80
C ARG A 155 -1.91 -17.52 -12.42
N PRO A 156 -1.17 -18.15 -11.50
CA PRO A 156 -0.90 -17.55 -10.18
C PRO A 156 -0.34 -16.11 -10.27
N LYS A 157 0.55 -15.82 -11.21
CA LYS A 157 1.09 -14.46 -11.42
C LYS A 157 0.05 -13.42 -11.83
N ASP A 158 -1.09 -13.84 -12.36
CA ASP A 158 -2.19 -12.95 -12.76
C ASP A 158 -3.04 -12.53 -11.55
N MET A 159 -2.78 -13.11 -10.36
CA MET A 159 -3.53 -12.92 -9.12
C MET A 159 -2.76 -12.05 -8.13
N MET A 160 -3.49 -11.14 -7.46
CA MET A 160 -2.99 -10.35 -6.35
C MET A 160 -3.98 -10.40 -5.19
N ILE A 161 -3.47 -10.68 -4.00
CA ILE A 161 -4.24 -10.69 -2.77
C ILE A 161 -3.97 -9.39 -2.01
N LEU A 162 -5.01 -8.59 -1.80
CA LEU A 162 -4.93 -7.32 -1.10
C LEU A 162 -5.38 -7.47 0.35
N VAL A 163 -4.55 -7.02 1.27
CA VAL A 163 -4.85 -7.04 2.71
C VAL A 163 -4.76 -5.62 3.30
N ARG A 164 -5.48 -5.39 4.39
CA ARG A 164 -5.43 -4.11 5.12
C ARG A 164 -4.15 -3.97 5.93
N SER A 165 -3.67 -5.04 6.54
CA SER A 165 -2.51 -5.05 7.45
C SER A 165 -1.51 -6.16 7.11
N GLY A 166 -0.25 -5.99 7.51
CA GLY A 166 0.78 -7.03 7.39
C GLY A 166 0.41 -8.31 8.15
N THR A 167 -0.24 -8.18 9.31
CA THR A 167 -0.72 -9.34 10.08
C THR A 167 -1.74 -10.18 9.33
N ASP A 168 -2.64 -9.56 8.57
CA ASP A 168 -3.59 -10.27 7.70
C ASP A 168 -2.86 -10.93 6.52
N GLY A 169 -1.84 -10.26 5.98
CA GLY A 169 -0.95 -10.83 4.97
C GLY A 169 -0.24 -12.10 5.44
N THR A 170 0.29 -12.09 6.66
CA THR A 170 0.92 -13.27 7.27
C THR A 170 -0.06 -14.43 7.45
N LYS A 171 -1.30 -14.16 7.90
CA LYS A 171 -2.35 -15.21 8.02
C LYS A 171 -2.65 -15.85 6.66
N VAL A 172 -2.86 -15.03 5.63
CA VAL A 172 -3.12 -15.51 4.27
C VAL A 172 -1.93 -16.32 3.75
N ALA A 173 -0.72 -15.81 3.90
CA ALA A 173 0.49 -16.50 3.48
C ALA A 173 0.64 -17.87 4.15
N SER A 174 0.43 -17.94 5.48
CA SER A 174 0.45 -19.20 6.23
C SER A 174 -0.58 -20.21 5.72
N ALA A 175 -1.82 -19.77 5.50
CA ALA A 175 -2.88 -20.65 4.99
C ALA A 175 -2.56 -21.21 3.59
N LEU A 176 -2.01 -20.38 2.70
CA LEU A 176 -1.62 -20.79 1.35
C LEU A 176 -0.39 -21.72 1.36
N LEU A 177 0.60 -21.47 2.23
CA LEU A 177 1.77 -22.34 2.40
C LEU A 177 1.38 -23.69 3.02
N ASP A 178 0.45 -23.71 3.97
CA ASP A 178 -0.09 -24.94 4.54
C ASP A 178 -0.87 -25.75 3.49
N PHE A 179 -1.65 -25.08 2.65
CA PHE A 179 -2.28 -25.73 1.50
C PHE A 179 -1.23 -26.30 0.55
N LYS A 180 -0.19 -25.52 0.17
CA LYS A 180 0.89 -25.99 -0.72
C LYS A 180 1.56 -27.26 -0.19
N ARG A 181 1.82 -27.34 1.13
CA ARG A 181 2.44 -28.52 1.77
C ARG A 181 1.57 -29.78 1.70
N ARG A 182 0.24 -29.63 1.79
CA ARG A 182 -0.73 -30.74 1.78
C ARG A 182 -1.21 -31.11 0.38
N ASN A 183 -1.08 -30.20 -0.57
CA ASN A 183 -1.59 -30.40 -1.92
C ASN A 183 -0.67 -31.29 -2.75
N THR A 184 -1.24 -32.34 -3.32
CA THR A 184 -0.56 -33.27 -4.23
C THR A 184 -0.88 -33.01 -5.70
N ASP A 185 -1.91 -32.22 -6.01
CA ASP A 185 -2.33 -31.94 -7.38
C ASP A 185 -1.41 -30.89 -8.02
N PRO A 186 -0.67 -31.24 -9.08
CA PRO A 186 0.28 -30.34 -9.72
C PRO A 186 -0.37 -29.08 -10.34
N ARG A 187 -1.68 -29.11 -10.64
CA ARG A 187 -2.40 -27.96 -11.21
C ARG A 187 -2.48 -26.78 -10.23
N TYR A 188 -2.45 -27.06 -8.92
CA TYR A 188 -2.56 -26.08 -7.87
C TYR A 188 -1.21 -25.84 -7.16
N ARG A 189 -0.11 -26.04 -7.88
CA ARG A 189 1.23 -25.64 -7.41
C ARG A 189 1.43 -24.17 -7.68
N PHE A 190 1.47 -23.39 -6.60
CA PHE A 190 1.79 -21.98 -6.67
C PHE A 190 2.72 -21.59 -5.52
N ASP A 191 3.51 -20.58 -5.76
CA ASP A 191 4.34 -19.92 -4.76
C ASP A 191 3.61 -18.69 -4.24
N VAL A 192 3.98 -18.26 -3.04
CA VAL A 192 3.40 -17.09 -2.40
C VAL A 192 4.52 -16.09 -2.15
N MET A 193 4.32 -14.88 -2.61
CA MET A 193 5.23 -13.78 -2.39
C MET A 193 4.56 -12.71 -1.55
N THR A 194 5.10 -12.43 -0.37
CA THR A 194 4.73 -11.25 0.41
C THR A 194 5.83 -10.22 0.26
N GLN A 195 5.48 -8.94 0.23
CA GLN A 195 6.50 -7.90 0.18
C GLN A 195 7.39 -7.88 1.44
N GLU A 196 6.90 -8.39 2.56
CA GLU A 196 7.69 -8.54 3.79
C GLU A 196 8.68 -9.70 3.68
N ALA A 197 8.34 -10.76 2.95
CA ALA A 197 9.27 -11.85 2.66
C ALA A 197 10.41 -11.41 1.72
N LEU A 198 10.25 -10.29 1.01
CA LEU A 198 11.28 -9.73 0.15
C LEU A 198 12.23 -8.77 0.90
N ILE A 199 11.98 -8.46 2.16
CA ILE A 199 12.87 -7.58 2.95
C ILE A 199 14.20 -8.32 3.16
N VAL A 200 15.28 -7.75 2.64
CA VAL A 200 16.61 -8.37 2.66
C VAL A 200 17.06 -8.68 4.09
N GLY A 201 16.79 -7.80 5.04
CA GLY A 201 17.20 -7.98 6.44
C GLY A 201 16.48 -9.10 7.20
N THR A 202 15.33 -9.60 6.70
CA THR A 202 14.58 -10.68 7.37
C THR A 202 14.98 -12.07 6.92
N ALA A 203 15.75 -12.20 5.84
CA ALA A 203 16.20 -13.49 5.35
C ALA A 203 17.24 -14.11 6.31
N PRO A 204 17.16 -15.43 6.58
CA PRO A 204 18.11 -16.11 7.47
C PRO A 204 19.57 -15.91 7.07
N ILE A 205 19.88 -16.04 5.77
CA ILE A 205 21.24 -15.84 5.26
C ILE A 205 21.75 -14.41 5.45
N SER A 206 20.89 -13.40 5.24
CA SER A 206 21.23 -12.00 5.47
C SER A 206 21.51 -11.74 6.96
N SER A 207 20.60 -12.23 7.82
CA SER A 207 20.74 -12.11 9.27
C SER A 207 22.01 -12.77 9.76
N PHE A 208 22.40 -13.90 9.18
CA PHE A 208 23.65 -14.59 9.50
C PHE A 208 24.89 -13.77 9.12
N VAL A 209 24.95 -13.25 7.89
CA VAL A 209 26.07 -12.40 7.44
C VAL A 209 26.23 -11.19 8.36
N ILE A 210 25.13 -10.51 8.66
CA ILE A 210 25.16 -9.34 9.56
C ILE A 210 25.56 -9.73 10.98
N ALA A 211 25.10 -10.89 11.47
CA ALA A 211 25.51 -11.40 12.78
C ALA A 211 27.04 -11.67 12.83
N CYS A 212 27.63 -12.23 11.77
CA CYS A 212 29.08 -12.40 11.67
C CYS A 212 29.82 -11.06 11.74
N LEU A 213 29.37 -10.04 11.03
CA LEU A 213 29.95 -8.69 11.05
C LEU A 213 29.78 -8.03 12.44
N LYS A 214 28.62 -8.18 13.10
CA LYS A 214 28.38 -7.67 14.46
C LYS A 214 29.26 -8.39 15.49
N LEU A 215 29.37 -9.70 15.40
CA LEU A 215 30.29 -10.50 16.27
C LEU A 215 31.77 -10.17 16.03
N ALA A 216 32.14 -9.84 14.80
CA ALA A 216 33.45 -9.31 14.50
C ALA A 216 33.76 -8.07 15.36
N MET A 217 32.79 -7.15 15.48
CA MET A 217 32.92 -5.90 16.22
C MET A 217 32.76 -6.10 17.75
N ASN A 218 31.79 -6.92 18.15
CA ASN A 218 31.49 -7.22 19.56
C ASN A 218 31.23 -8.73 19.76
N PRO A 219 32.24 -9.53 20.13
CA PRO A 219 32.06 -10.96 20.36
C PRO A 219 31.11 -11.30 21.53
N ALA A 220 30.80 -10.33 22.40
CA ALA A 220 29.87 -10.51 23.51
C ALA A 220 28.39 -10.24 23.15
N ASP A 221 28.10 -9.87 21.90
CA ASP A 221 26.70 -9.66 21.46
C ASP A 221 25.93 -10.99 21.45
N SER A 222 25.10 -11.16 22.48
CA SER A 222 24.32 -12.37 22.69
C SER A 222 23.29 -12.64 21.59
N LEU A 223 22.68 -11.59 21.05
CA LEU A 223 21.69 -11.73 19.98
C LEU A 223 22.34 -12.21 18.68
N SER A 224 23.41 -11.55 18.27
CA SER A 224 24.15 -11.96 17.07
C SER A 224 24.76 -13.36 17.23
N ARG A 225 25.21 -13.74 18.45
CA ARG A 225 25.64 -15.10 18.72
C ARG A 225 24.53 -16.13 18.61
N ALA A 226 23.34 -15.81 19.09
CA ALA A 226 22.18 -16.70 18.94
C ALA A 226 21.80 -16.93 17.47
N ILE A 227 21.79 -15.87 16.65
CA ILE A 227 21.55 -15.95 15.20
C ILE A 227 22.62 -16.80 14.51
N TYR A 228 23.89 -16.53 14.82
CA TYR A 228 25.01 -17.29 14.30
C TYR A 228 24.92 -18.79 14.64
N ASN A 229 24.65 -19.11 15.91
CA ASN A 229 24.54 -20.49 16.40
C ASN A 229 23.35 -21.21 15.75
N HIS A 230 22.22 -20.54 15.61
CA HIS A 230 21.03 -21.10 14.94
C HIS A 230 21.32 -21.45 13.48
N PHE A 231 21.90 -20.52 12.73
CA PHE A 231 22.20 -20.72 11.32
C PHE A 231 23.27 -21.79 11.09
N SER A 232 24.26 -21.88 11.99
CA SER A 232 25.32 -22.87 11.97
C SER A 232 24.90 -24.23 12.57
N ALA A 233 23.59 -24.42 12.87
CA ALA A 233 23.03 -25.64 13.45
C ALA A 233 23.72 -26.12 14.73
N LYS A 234 24.17 -25.19 15.59
CA LYS A 234 24.74 -25.53 16.88
C LYS A 234 23.67 -26.06 17.85
N PRO A 235 24.06 -26.88 18.84
CA PRO A 235 23.10 -27.55 19.74
C PRO A 235 22.34 -26.57 20.66
N SER A 236 22.85 -25.36 20.89
CA SER A 236 22.17 -24.32 21.68
C SER A 236 22.40 -22.93 21.10
N PHE A 237 21.43 -22.04 21.27
CA PHE A 237 21.50 -20.64 20.83
C PHE A 237 22.56 -19.83 21.59
N ASP A 238 22.87 -20.23 22.82
CA ASP A 238 23.85 -19.59 23.72
C ASP A 238 25.20 -20.32 23.73
N ALA A 239 25.38 -21.33 22.85
CA ALA A 239 26.66 -22.04 22.75
C ALA A 239 27.83 -21.06 22.55
N GLU A 240 28.93 -21.33 23.22
CA GLU A 240 30.15 -20.54 23.04
C GLU A 240 30.74 -20.77 21.64
N LEU A 241 31.37 -19.73 21.12
CA LEU A 241 32.12 -19.81 19.87
C LEU A 241 33.44 -20.55 20.14
N THR A 242 33.82 -21.40 19.20
CA THR A 242 35.12 -22.07 19.25
C THR A 242 36.28 -21.07 19.07
N GLU A 243 37.48 -21.43 19.47
CA GLU A 243 38.65 -20.56 19.27
C GLU A 243 38.85 -20.20 17.78
N GLU A 244 38.67 -21.15 16.88
CA GLU A 244 38.76 -20.91 15.43
C GLU A 244 37.72 -19.90 14.94
N GLU A 245 36.46 -20.01 15.39
CA GLU A 245 35.41 -19.09 15.04
C GLU A 245 35.71 -17.67 15.56
N VAL A 246 36.17 -17.57 16.79
CA VAL A 246 36.56 -16.29 17.39
C VAL A 246 37.72 -15.65 16.64
N VAL A 247 38.74 -16.43 16.26
CA VAL A 247 39.87 -15.94 15.47
C VAL A 247 39.41 -15.47 14.10
N PHE A 248 38.59 -16.27 13.42
CA PHE A 248 38.03 -15.90 12.11
C PHE A 248 37.21 -14.61 12.20
N LEU A 249 36.22 -14.56 13.09
CA LEU A 249 35.35 -13.40 13.21
C LEU A 249 36.13 -12.13 13.56
N LYS A 250 37.09 -12.23 14.48
CA LYS A 250 37.98 -11.10 14.83
C LYS A 250 38.83 -10.63 13.64
N SER A 251 39.24 -11.54 12.77
CA SER A 251 40.05 -11.19 11.59
C SER A 251 39.30 -10.31 10.60
N LEU A 252 37.95 -10.41 10.54
CA LEU A 252 37.13 -9.62 9.64
C LEU A 252 37.27 -8.09 9.83
N ARG A 253 37.67 -7.66 11.04
CA ARG A 253 37.91 -6.22 11.33
C ARG A 253 39.04 -5.61 10.50
N LEU A 254 39.92 -6.43 9.96
CA LEU A 254 41.08 -5.99 9.20
C LEU A 254 40.73 -5.67 7.72
N PHE A 255 39.51 -5.95 7.34
CA PHE A 255 39.06 -5.86 5.92
C PHE A 255 37.93 -4.86 5.76
N PRO A 256 37.81 -4.24 4.58
CA PRO A 256 36.60 -3.47 4.25
C PRO A 256 35.35 -4.36 4.21
N PRO A 257 34.14 -3.79 4.34
CA PRO A 257 32.91 -4.55 4.42
C PRO A 257 32.72 -5.56 3.27
N GLU A 258 33.12 -5.21 2.03
CA GLU A 258 33.00 -6.07 0.86
C GLU A 258 33.89 -7.31 0.97
N GLU A 259 35.16 -7.15 1.31
CA GLU A 259 36.09 -8.27 1.49
C GLU A 259 35.70 -9.13 2.72
N ALA A 260 35.24 -8.51 3.80
CA ALA A 260 34.72 -9.23 4.95
C ALA A 260 33.50 -10.09 4.61
N PHE A 261 32.61 -9.57 3.76
CA PHE A 261 31.46 -10.32 3.22
C PHE A 261 31.92 -11.53 2.41
N GLU A 262 32.81 -11.36 1.45
CA GLU A 262 33.33 -12.45 0.62
C GLU A 262 33.97 -13.56 1.46
N ARG A 263 34.73 -13.19 2.49
CA ARG A 263 35.35 -14.14 3.43
C ARG A 263 34.31 -14.94 4.20
N ILE A 264 33.21 -14.31 4.63
CA ILE A 264 32.08 -14.99 5.28
C ILE A 264 31.44 -15.98 4.30
N VAL A 265 31.16 -15.53 3.07
CA VAL A 265 30.54 -16.36 2.04
C VAL A 265 31.37 -17.61 1.76
N MET A 266 32.69 -17.47 1.61
CA MET A 266 33.62 -18.58 1.35
C MET A 266 33.75 -19.52 2.58
N ARG A 267 33.82 -18.97 3.79
CA ARG A 267 34.05 -19.79 5.02
C ARG A 267 32.86 -20.70 5.32
N TYR A 268 31.64 -20.26 4.99
CA TYR A 268 30.40 -20.98 5.31
C TYR A 268 29.68 -21.55 4.09
N ASP A 269 30.31 -21.56 2.93
CA ASP A 269 29.78 -22.08 1.66
C ASP A 269 28.38 -21.56 1.32
N LEU A 270 28.14 -20.26 1.60
CA LEU A 270 26.82 -19.66 1.49
C LEU A 270 26.29 -19.65 0.06
N GLN A 271 27.16 -19.70 -0.96
CA GLN A 271 26.82 -19.80 -2.39
C GLN A 271 26.10 -21.11 -2.74
N GLU A 272 26.23 -22.16 -1.94
CA GLU A 272 25.54 -23.44 -2.15
C GLU A 272 24.05 -23.40 -1.78
N ARG A 273 23.62 -22.37 -1.04
CA ARG A 273 22.23 -22.18 -0.63
C ARG A 273 21.42 -21.53 -1.72
N ARG A 274 21.06 -22.30 -2.75
CA ARG A 274 20.37 -21.82 -3.97
C ARG A 274 19.05 -21.09 -3.70
N GLU A 275 18.29 -21.48 -2.67
CA GLU A 275 17.00 -20.86 -2.32
C GLU A 275 17.17 -19.46 -1.73
N GLU A 276 18.31 -19.15 -1.15
CA GLU A 276 18.61 -17.87 -0.49
C GLU A 276 19.62 -17.00 -1.26
N ILE A 277 20.09 -17.47 -2.43
CA ILE A 277 21.16 -16.80 -3.20
C ILE A 277 20.78 -15.36 -3.59
N ALA A 278 19.51 -15.10 -3.89
CA ALA A 278 19.02 -13.76 -4.24
C ALA A 278 19.18 -12.77 -3.08
N TYR A 279 18.95 -13.22 -1.85
CA TYR A 279 19.17 -12.40 -0.64
C TYR A 279 20.64 -12.15 -0.39
N LEU A 280 21.47 -13.17 -0.60
CA LEU A 280 22.92 -13.03 -0.49
C LEU A 280 23.47 -11.99 -1.48
N GLN A 281 23.02 -12.06 -2.74
CA GLN A 281 23.36 -11.07 -3.77
C GLN A 281 22.89 -9.67 -3.42
N ALA A 282 21.67 -9.53 -2.87
CA ALA A 282 21.15 -8.23 -2.45
C ALA A 282 21.93 -7.63 -1.28
N VAL A 283 22.39 -8.44 -0.31
CA VAL A 283 23.29 -7.97 0.75
C VAL A 283 24.60 -7.47 0.15
N HIS A 284 25.17 -8.23 -0.80
CA HIS A 284 26.40 -7.85 -1.49
C HIS A 284 26.25 -6.53 -2.27
N GLU A 285 25.17 -6.40 -3.05
CA GLU A 285 24.86 -5.16 -3.78
C GLU A 285 24.74 -3.96 -2.83
N GLN A 286 24.10 -4.13 -1.70
CA GLN A 286 23.97 -3.07 -0.70
C GLN A 286 25.32 -2.70 -0.08
N ILE A 287 26.21 -3.66 0.16
CA ILE A 287 27.57 -3.40 0.63
C ILE A 287 28.35 -2.60 -0.43
N ILE A 288 28.32 -3.03 -1.69
CA ILE A 288 28.98 -2.33 -2.80
C ILE A 288 28.47 -0.89 -2.91
N ASN A 289 27.14 -0.70 -2.91
CA ASN A 289 26.51 0.62 -3.00
C ASN A 289 26.87 1.51 -1.80
N PHE A 290 26.98 0.92 -0.61
CA PHE A 290 27.42 1.65 0.58
C PHE A 290 28.88 2.07 0.48
N CYS A 291 29.76 1.21 -0.02
CA CYS A 291 31.21 1.48 -0.17
C CYS A 291 31.51 2.42 -1.34
N ALA A 292 30.61 2.56 -2.32
CA ALA A 292 30.85 3.38 -3.49
C ALA A 292 31.07 4.86 -3.13
N GLY A 293 32.25 5.39 -3.48
CA GLY A 293 32.56 6.81 -3.34
C GLY A 293 32.82 7.30 -1.91
N ARG A 294 32.98 6.40 -0.93
CA ARG A 294 33.30 6.74 0.47
C ARG A 294 34.29 5.79 1.11
N VAL A 295 35.01 6.26 2.11
CA VAL A 295 35.77 5.37 3.00
C VAL A 295 34.76 4.69 3.91
N ALA A 296 34.56 3.39 3.72
CA ALA A 296 33.59 2.61 4.47
C ALA A 296 34.29 1.57 5.32
N ASP A 297 33.88 1.49 6.57
CA ASP A 297 34.27 0.44 7.50
C ASP A 297 33.04 -0.35 7.99
N ILE A 298 33.28 -1.48 8.63
CA ILE A 298 32.23 -2.35 9.14
C ILE A 298 31.29 -1.62 10.13
N PRO A 299 31.76 -0.85 11.11
CA PRO A 299 30.88 -0.10 12.01
C PRO A 299 29.93 0.86 11.32
N LEU A 300 30.42 1.63 10.36
CA LEU A 300 29.59 2.56 9.59
C LEU A 300 28.57 1.84 8.72
N PHE A 301 28.98 0.72 8.10
CA PHE A 301 28.06 -0.14 7.35
C PHE A 301 26.96 -0.71 8.25
N LEU A 302 27.29 -1.26 9.41
CA LEU A 302 26.32 -1.83 10.34
C LEU A 302 25.33 -0.78 10.85
N LYS A 303 25.78 0.44 11.13
CA LYS A 303 24.91 1.55 11.50
C LYS A 303 23.92 1.87 10.37
N TRP A 304 24.42 2.04 9.15
CA TRP A 304 23.58 2.30 7.98
C TRP A 304 22.61 1.12 7.71
N TRP A 305 23.07 -0.11 7.89
CA TRP A 305 22.24 -1.29 7.73
C TRP A 305 21.06 -1.30 8.70
N ASP A 306 21.29 -1.02 9.97
CA ASP A 306 20.25 -0.99 11.00
C ASP A 306 19.24 0.16 10.76
N GLU A 307 19.68 1.30 10.20
CA GLU A 307 18.84 2.45 9.93
C GLU A 307 18.07 2.37 8.59
N GLN A 308 18.67 1.80 7.55
CA GLN A 308 18.14 1.86 6.18
C GLN A 308 18.27 0.56 5.40
N GLY A 309 19.41 -0.13 5.46
CA GLY A 309 19.70 -1.29 4.62
C GLY A 309 18.81 -2.49 4.88
N SER A 310 18.53 -2.78 6.14
CA SER A 310 17.74 -3.95 6.56
C SER A 310 16.31 -3.92 6.02
N GLY A 311 15.73 -2.74 5.82
CA GLY A 311 14.36 -2.55 5.32
C GLY A 311 14.22 -2.58 3.80
N ARG A 312 15.31 -2.68 3.04
CA ARG A 312 15.26 -2.73 1.58
C ARG A 312 14.69 -4.06 1.09
N SER A 313 13.92 -3.99 0.01
CA SER A 313 13.31 -5.16 -0.61
C SER A 313 14.12 -5.66 -1.81
N LEU A 314 14.11 -6.98 -2.02
CA LEU A 314 14.60 -7.58 -3.26
C LEU A 314 13.77 -7.14 -4.46
N SER A 315 14.43 -6.80 -5.55
CA SER A 315 13.80 -6.72 -6.88
C SER A 315 13.81 -8.12 -7.49
N VAL A 316 12.76 -8.90 -7.23
CA VAL A 316 12.61 -10.24 -7.83
C VAL A 316 11.60 -10.15 -8.95
N GLU A 317 11.96 -10.62 -10.15
CA GLU A 317 10.97 -10.88 -11.20
C GLU A 317 9.96 -11.93 -10.71
N GLN A 318 8.68 -11.59 -10.79
CA GLN A 318 7.61 -12.50 -10.37
C GLN A 318 7.61 -13.75 -11.26
N GLY A 319 7.81 -14.92 -10.67
CA GLY A 319 7.68 -16.19 -11.37
C GLY A 319 6.24 -16.42 -11.87
N GLU A 320 6.08 -17.15 -12.97
CA GLU A 320 4.77 -17.51 -13.55
C GLU A 320 3.81 -18.17 -12.55
N THR A 321 4.36 -18.81 -11.52
CA THR A 321 3.63 -19.59 -10.50
C THR A 321 3.40 -18.82 -9.20
N THR A 322 3.73 -17.53 -9.12
CA THR A 322 3.74 -16.79 -7.85
C THR A 322 2.50 -15.92 -7.69
N ILE A 323 1.75 -16.12 -6.58
CA ILE A 323 0.66 -15.23 -6.14
C ILE A 323 1.26 -14.13 -5.27
N GLU A 324 0.95 -12.88 -5.60
CA GLU A 324 1.39 -11.73 -4.85
C GLU A 324 0.42 -11.40 -3.70
N ILE A 325 0.93 -11.28 -2.46
CA ILE A 325 0.20 -10.76 -1.31
C ILE A 325 0.79 -9.41 -0.95
N THR A 326 -0.02 -8.38 -0.94
CA THR A 326 0.43 -7.02 -0.63
C THR A 326 -0.62 -6.22 0.13
N THR A 327 -0.21 -5.17 0.85
CA THR A 327 -1.16 -4.27 1.48
C THR A 327 -1.77 -3.31 0.46
N ILE A 328 -3.01 -2.86 0.73
CA ILE A 328 -3.72 -1.91 -0.15
C ILE A 328 -2.88 -0.63 -0.36
N HIS A 329 -2.16 -0.17 0.67
CA HIS A 329 -1.30 1.01 0.58
C HIS A 329 -0.16 0.82 -0.44
N LYS A 330 0.50 -0.33 -0.41
CA LYS A 330 1.61 -0.65 -1.31
C LYS A 330 1.13 -0.98 -2.73
N ALA A 331 -0.11 -1.45 -2.87
CA ALA A 331 -0.74 -1.73 -4.16
C ALA A 331 -1.18 -0.47 -4.92
N LYS A 332 -1.06 0.72 -4.33
CA LYS A 332 -1.37 1.97 -5.04
C LYS A 332 -0.49 2.09 -6.29
N GLY A 333 -1.10 2.34 -7.45
CA GLY A 333 -0.40 2.38 -8.75
C GLY A 333 -0.28 1.03 -9.46
N LEU A 334 -0.38 -0.09 -8.75
CA LEU A 334 -0.32 -1.43 -9.35
C LEU A 334 -1.67 -1.86 -9.93
N GLU A 335 -1.65 -2.92 -10.75
CA GLU A 335 -2.83 -3.58 -11.30
C GLU A 335 -2.56 -5.08 -11.52
N LYS A 336 -3.60 -5.90 -11.46
CA LYS A 336 -3.55 -7.33 -11.79
C LYS A 336 -4.84 -7.77 -12.48
N LYS A 337 -4.77 -8.83 -13.30
CA LYS A 337 -5.96 -9.41 -13.94
C LYS A 337 -7.01 -9.79 -12.90
N VAL A 338 -6.58 -10.43 -11.81
CA VAL A 338 -7.43 -10.88 -10.70
C VAL A 338 -6.99 -10.25 -9.40
N VAL A 339 -7.93 -9.68 -8.66
CA VAL A 339 -7.71 -9.14 -7.32
C VAL A 339 -8.64 -9.84 -6.32
N LEU A 340 -8.05 -10.31 -5.21
CA LEU A 340 -8.77 -10.95 -4.11
C LEU A 340 -8.56 -10.14 -2.83
N ILE A 341 -9.65 -9.83 -2.11
CA ILE A 341 -9.63 -9.04 -0.87
C ILE A 341 -10.23 -9.89 0.25
N PRO A 342 -9.42 -10.70 0.97
CA PRO A 342 -9.93 -11.74 1.89
C PRO A 342 -10.59 -11.20 3.16
N TYR A 343 -10.27 -9.99 3.60
CA TYR A 343 -10.77 -9.38 4.84
C TYR A 343 -11.27 -7.96 4.58
N CYS A 344 -12.35 -7.83 3.78
CA CYS A 344 -12.92 -6.53 3.43
C CYS A 344 -13.89 -6.04 4.52
N ASN A 345 -13.37 -5.76 5.73
CA ASN A 345 -14.20 -5.39 6.89
C ASN A 345 -13.52 -4.42 7.86
N TRP A 346 -12.54 -3.62 7.43
CA TRP A 346 -11.88 -2.65 8.30
C TRP A 346 -12.81 -1.53 8.74
N THR A 347 -12.57 -1.03 9.97
CA THR A 347 -13.38 0.05 10.57
C THR A 347 -13.20 1.37 9.83
N LEU A 348 -14.27 2.17 9.79
CA LEU A 348 -14.26 3.53 9.26
C LEU A 348 -13.81 4.54 10.32
N ASN A 349 -14.20 4.34 11.58
CA ASN A 349 -13.91 5.25 12.66
C ASN A 349 -12.43 5.30 13.05
N PRO A 350 -11.93 6.46 13.52
CA PRO A 350 -10.60 6.55 14.10
C PRO A 350 -10.45 5.61 15.31
N LYS A 351 -9.22 5.14 15.55
CA LYS A 351 -8.93 4.33 16.73
C LYS A 351 -8.99 5.19 18.00
N SER A 352 -9.86 4.84 18.94
CA SER A 352 -10.11 5.59 20.17
C SER A 352 -9.50 4.96 21.43
N SER A 353 -8.88 3.78 21.33
CA SER A 353 -8.37 3.04 22.48
C SER A 353 -7.02 2.37 22.23
N GLY A 354 -6.32 2.03 23.32
CA GLY A 354 -5.02 1.36 23.28
C GLY A 354 -3.85 2.30 22.96
N LEU A 355 -2.66 1.73 22.80
CA LEU A 355 -1.43 2.46 22.45
C LEU A 355 -1.46 3.04 21.03
N SER A 356 -2.31 2.50 20.16
CA SER A 356 -2.50 2.92 18.78
C SER A 356 -3.69 3.86 18.56
N ALA A 357 -4.23 4.47 19.65
CA ALA A 357 -5.27 5.48 19.50
C ALA A 357 -4.78 6.67 18.68
N ASN A 358 -5.65 7.21 17.82
CA ASN A 358 -5.31 8.38 17.01
C ASN A 358 -4.99 9.57 17.89
N ILE A 359 -4.04 10.38 17.47
CA ILE A 359 -3.71 11.69 18.06
C ILE A 359 -4.20 12.75 17.08
N VAL A 360 -4.98 13.68 17.60
CA VAL A 360 -5.51 14.83 16.85
C VAL A 360 -4.76 16.08 17.30
N TRP A 361 -4.33 16.89 16.36
CA TRP A 361 -3.77 18.20 16.63
C TRP A 361 -4.92 19.20 16.74
N ALA A 362 -5.34 19.45 17.97
CA ALA A 362 -6.41 20.38 18.28
C ALA A 362 -5.91 21.82 18.36
N GLU A 363 -6.73 22.77 17.94
CA GLU A 363 -6.46 24.21 18.08
C GLU A 363 -7.11 24.71 19.38
N GLY A 364 -6.31 25.44 20.17
CA GLY A 364 -6.82 26.17 21.31
C GLY A 364 -7.65 27.37 20.84
N THR A 365 -8.96 27.36 21.12
CA THR A 365 -9.88 28.42 20.66
C THR A 365 -10.40 29.29 21.82
N ASP A 366 -9.96 29.04 23.04
CA ASP A 366 -10.50 29.71 24.23
C ASP A 366 -9.45 29.86 25.34
N GLY A 367 -9.36 31.07 25.91
CA GLY A 367 -8.57 31.39 27.09
C GLY A 367 -7.08 31.04 26.97
N GLU A 368 -6.53 30.41 28.00
CA GLU A 368 -5.11 30.01 28.07
C GLU A 368 -4.70 29.02 26.96
N LEU A 369 -5.66 28.29 26.38
CA LEU A 369 -5.38 27.34 25.30
C LEU A 369 -5.10 28.04 23.97
N GLU A 370 -5.62 29.25 23.75
CA GLU A 370 -5.34 30.05 22.55
C GLU A 370 -3.86 30.45 22.47
N GLU A 371 -3.24 30.75 23.62
CA GLU A 371 -1.81 31.08 23.71
C GLU A 371 -0.90 29.89 23.37
N ILE A 372 -1.35 28.66 23.63
CA ILE A 372 -0.60 27.44 23.32
C ILE A 372 -0.64 27.13 21.81
N GLY A 373 -1.70 27.56 21.11
CA GLY A 373 -1.90 27.30 19.70
C GLY A 373 -2.34 25.85 19.44
N ARG A 374 -1.50 25.05 18.78
CA ARG A 374 -1.80 23.65 18.45
C ARG A 374 -1.11 22.69 19.39
N PHE A 375 -1.87 21.70 19.89
CA PHE A 375 -1.36 20.66 20.79
C PHE A 375 -1.98 19.30 20.52
N PRO A 376 -1.27 18.18 20.82
CA PRO A 376 -1.74 16.84 20.55
C PRO A 376 -2.77 16.37 21.60
N VAL A 377 -3.95 15.96 21.14
CA VAL A 377 -5.00 15.38 21.97
C VAL A 377 -5.29 13.96 21.52
N ARG A 378 -5.38 13.03 22.46
CA ARG A 378 -5.76 11.65 22.16
C ARG A 378 -7.23 11.59 21.76
N TYR A 379 -7.53 11.05 20.58
CA TYR A 379 -8.89 10.85 20.12
C TYR A 379 -9.68 9.93 21.05
N LYS A 380 -10.77 10.41 21.58
CA LYS A 380 -11.71 9.68 22.46
C LYS A 380 -13.14 10.18 22.21
N THR A 381 -14.12 9.34 22.49
CA THR A 381 -15.55 9.69 22.36
C THR A 381 -15.93 10.93 23.18
N SER A 382 -15.32 11.10 24.37
CA SER A 382 -15.55 12.27 25.22
C SER A 382 -15.13 13.61 24.62
N MET A 383 -14.28 13.63 23.57
CA MET A 383 -13.95 14.87 22.85
C MET A 383 -15.18 15.46 22.14
N GLY A 384 -16.15 14.63 21.72
CA GLY A 384 -17.34 15.08 21.02
C GLY A 384 -18.26 16.01 21.84
N GLU A 385 -18.10 16.04 23.17
CA GLU A 385 -18.84 16.89 24.10
C GLU A 385 -17.95 17.98 24.75
N SER A 386 -16.71 18.10 24.34
CA SER A 386 -15.72 19.02 24.89
C SER A 386 -15.46 20.24 23.97
N LEU A 387 -14.60 21.15 24.41
CA LEU A 387 -14.09 22.27 23.60
C LEU A 387 -13.46 21.81 22.27
N PHE A 388 -13.03 20.55 22.18
CA PHE A 388 -12.41 19.97 21.00
C PHE A 388 -13.37 19.20 20.11
N SER A 389 -14.67 19.42 20.25
CA SER A 389 -15.68 18.67 19.50
C SER A 389 -15.59 18.90 17.99
N ALA A 390 -15.25 20.11 17.55
CA ALA A 390 -15.03 20.40 16.14
C ALA A 390 -13.89 19.54 15.55
N ASP A 391 -12.80 19.39 16.28
CA ASP A 391 -11.66 18.55 15.89
C ASP A 391 -12.03 17.06 15.95
N TYR A 392 -12.83 16.65 16.92
CA TYR A 392 -13.36 15.29 17.03
C TYR A 392 -14.18 14.88 15.80
N TYR A 393 -15.16 15.72 15.40
CA TYR A 393 -16.02 15.41 14.26
C TYR A 393 -15.25 15.54 12.94
N ARG A 394 -14.32 16.50 12.82
CA ARG A 394 -13.43 16.63 11.67
C ARG A 394 -12.57 15.36 11.48
N GLU A 395 -11.91 14.89 12.54
CA GLU A 395 -11.10 13.68 12.49
C GLU A 395 -11.94 12.45 12.14
N MET A 396 -13.17 12.35 12.65
CA MET A 396 -14.09 11.27 12.31
C MET A 396 -14.38 11.27 10.80
N ILE A 397 -14.80 12.40 10.25
CA ILE A 397 -15.12 12.51 8.82
C ILE A 397 -13.91 12.21 7.97
N TYR A 398 -12.74 12.73 8.32
CA TYR A 398 -11.50 12.50 7.58
C TYR A 398 -11.05 11.03 7.64
N ALA A 399 -11.27 10.35 8.76
CA ALA A 399 -11.01 8.92 8.86
C ALA A 399 -11.95 8.11 7.95
N HIS A 400 -13.21 8.51 7.82
CA HIS A 400 -14.14 7.90 6.87
C HIS A 400 -13.70 8.13 5.43
N VAL A 401 -13.31 9.36 5.06
CA VAL A 401 -12.72 9.65 3.72
C VAL A 401 -11.49 8.76 3.47
N ASP A 402 -10.55 8.68 4.42
CA ASP A 402 -9.34 7.85 4.27
C ASP A 402 -9.66 6.36 4.06
N ASN A 403 -10.63 5.82 4.82
CA ASN A 403 -10.97 4.41 4.74
C ASN A 403 -11.80 4.07 3.50
N ILE A 404 -12.62 5.01 2.99
CA ILE A 404 -13.31 4.86 1.71
C ILE A 404 -12.33 5.04 0.54
N ASN A 405 -11.36 5.96 0.64
CA ASN A 405 -10.26 6.05 -0.32
C ASN A 405 -9.48 4.72 -0.41
N LEU A 406 -9.25 4.08 0.75
CA LEU A 406 -8.60 2.79 0.79
C LEU A 406 -9.43 1.71 0.09
N LEU A 407 -10.76 1.71 0.29
CA LEU A 407 -11.69 0.83 -0.43
C LEU A 407 -11.63 1.11 -1.94
N TYR A 408 -11.72 2.37 -2.36
CA TYR A 408 -11.62 2.77 -3.76
C TYR A 408 -10.31 2.26 -4.39
N VAL A 409 -9.18 2.46 -3.73
CA VAL A 409 -7.89 1.95 -4.20
C VAL A 409 -7.93 0.43 -4.34
N ALA A 410 -8.45 -0.31 -3.36
CA ALA A 410 -8.53 -1.77 -3.42
C ALA A 410 -9.37 -2.28 -4.58
N LEU A 411 -10.58 -1.72 -4.78
CA LEU A 411 -11.50 -2.13 -5.84
C LEU A 411 -10.96 -1.82 -7.25
N THR A 412 -10.24 -0.70 -7.40
CA THR A 412 -9.71 -0.24 -8.69
C THR A 412 -8.39 -0.90 -9.13
N ARG A 413 -7.89 -1.91 -8.40
CA ARG A 413 -6.68 -2.66 -8.82
C ARG A 413 -6.98 -3.77 -9.80
N ALA A 414 -8.23 -4.26 -9.85
CA ALA A 414 -8.65 -5.36 -10.71
C ALA A 414 -8.81 -4.91 -12.17
N VAL A 415 -8.24 -5.70 -13.08
CA VAL A 415 -8.38 -5.51 -14.53
C VAL A 415 -9.58 -6.28 -15.07
N GLU A 416 -9.69 -7.58 -14.76
CA GLU A 416 -10.65 -8.51 -15.34
C GLU A 416 -11.62 -9.08 -14.30
N SER A 417 -11.11 -9.42 -13.10
CA SER A 417 -11.89 -10.11 -12.07
C SER A 417 -11.60 -9.58 -10.68
N LEU A 418 -12.64 -9.27 -9.93
CA LEU A 418 -12.58 -8.75 -8.56
C LEU A 418 -13.32 -9.69 -7.61
N HIS A 419 -12.65 -10.13 -6.54
CA HIS A 419 -13.21 -11.02 -5.52
C HIS A 419 -13.10 -10.39 -4.14
N ILE A 420 -14.23 -10.12 -3.51
CA ILE A 420 -14.36 -9.45 -2.23
C ILE A 420 -14.88 -10.45 -1.22
N PHE A 421 -14.16 -10.68 -0.13
CA PHE A 421 -14.60 -11.56 0.95
C PHE A 421 -14.86 -10.74 2.21
N ILE A 422 -16.08 -10.84 2.72
CA ILE A 422 -16.56 -10.10 3.90
C ILE A 422 -16.87 -11.11 5.00
N PRO A 423 -16.18 -11.09 6.14
CA PRO A 423 -16.47 -12.00 7.24
C PRO A 423 -17.78 -11.61 7.94
N GLN A 424 -18.62 -12.59 8.31
CA GLN A 424 -19.84 -12.40 9.10
C GLN A 424 -19.55 -11.82 10.48
N LYS A 425 -18.43 -12.25 11.10
CA LYS A 425 -17.92 -11.66 12.35
C LYS A 425 -16.91 -10.58 12.00
N GLY A 426 -17.36 -9.35 11.99
CA GLY A 426 -16.56 -8.18 11.62
C GLY A 426 -16.08 -7.34 12.80
N ALA A 427 -15.42 -6.24 12.50
CA ALA A 427 -15.05 -5.20 13.46
C ALA A 427 -16.31 -4.61 14.14
N LYS A 428 -16.20 -4.27 15.41
CA LYS A 428 -17.26 -3.56 16.12
C LYS A 428 -17.39 -2.13 15.56
N GLY A 429 -18.62 -1.71 15.25
CA GLY A 429 -18.92 -0.39 14.69
C GLY A 429 -18.92 -0.33 13.17
N PRO A 430 -19.09 0.87 12.59
CA PRO A 430 -19.15 1.06 11.15
C PRO A 430 -17.90 0.54 10.46
N ASN A 431 -18.07 -0.27 9.42
CA ASN A 431 -16.97 -0.86 8.65
C ASN A 431 -17.33 -0.99 7.17
N VAL A 432 -16.32 -1.10 6.32
CA VAL A 432 -16.52 -1.14 4.87
C VAL A 432 -17.32 -2.35 4.39
N GLY A 433 -17.20 -3.50 5.06
CA GLY A 433 -17.95 -4.70 4.69
C GLY A 433 -19.46 -4.51 4.88
N GLN A 434 -19.87 -3.91 6.00
CA GLN A 434 -21.27 -3.57 6.23
C GLN A 434 -21.79 -2.56 5.22
N LEU A 435 -21.01 -1.52 4.88
CA LEU A 435 -21.40 -0.55 3.86
C LEU A 435 -21.60 -1.21 2.49
N ILE A 436 -20.75 -2.15 2.11
CA ILE A 436 -20.91 -2.90 0.86
C ILE A 436 -22.21 -3.70 0.91
N LEU A 437 -22.43 -4.50 1.96
CA LEU A 437 -23.59 -5.39 2.07
C LEU A 437 -24.92 -4.64 2.17
N GLN A 438 -24.96 -3.48 2.83
CA GLN A 438 -26.17 -2.64 2.94
C GLN A 438 -26.62 -2.07 1.59
N ASN A 439 -25.71 -1.94 0.64
CA ASN A 439 -25.99 -1.35 -0.68
C ASN A 439 -26.26 -2.40 -1.77
N ILE A 440 -26.22 -3.68 -1.43
CA ILE A 440 -26.65 -4.79 -2.28
C ILE A 440 -28.04 -5.25 -1.83
N ALA A 441 -28.96 -5.40 -2.76
CA ALA A 441 -30.30 -5.91 -2.48
C ALA A 441 -30.46 -7.33 -3.07
N PRO A 442 -30.27 -8.40 -2.26
CA PRO A 442 -30.53 -9.77 -2.71
C PRO A 442 -32.04 -10.04 -2.76
N GLU A 443 -32.50 -10.61 -3.87
CA GLU A 443 -33.85 -11.14 -4.09
C GLU A 443 -33.71 -12.57 -4.60
N ASP A 444 -34.71 -13.43 -4.47
CA ASP A 444 -34.69 -14.87 -4.79
C ASP A 444 -33.78 -15.26 -5.99
N GLY A 445 -32.51 -15.62 -5.69
CA GLY A 445 -31.49 -16.00 -6.68
C GLY A 445 -30.87 -14.86 -7.48
N THR A 446 -31.31 -13.63 -7.29
CA THR A 446 -30.77 -12.44 -7.95
C THR A 446 -30.23 -11.43 -6.96
N VAL A 447 -29.36 -10.52 -7.42
CA VAL A 447 -28.83 -9.41 -6.62
C VAL A 447 -28.86 -8.15 -7.46
N ARG A 448 -29.15 -7.01 -6.83
CA ARG A 448 -29.14 -5.71 -7.50
C ARG A 448 -28.24 -4.72 -6.76
N LEU A 449 -27.48 -3.96 -7.53
CA LEU A 449 -26.69 -2.83 -7.09
C LEU A 449 -26.97 -1.64 -8.01
N ASP A 450 -27.83 -0.72 -7.58
CA ASP A 450 -28.14 0.50 -8.31
C ASP A 450 -28.46 0.28 -9.81
N GLY A 451 -29.30 -0.72 -10.11
CA GLY A 451 -29.66 -1.12 -11.48
C GLY A 451 -28.67 -2.05 -12.18
N LEU A 452 -27.55 -2.40 -11.59
CA LEU A 452 -26.70 -3.50 -12.03
C LEU A 452 -27.26 -4.81 -11.47
N GLU A 453 -27.58 -5.76 -12.34
CA GLU A 453 -28.13 -7.06 -11.96
C GLU A 453 -27.03 -8.13 -11.91
N GLY A 454 -27.17 -9.04 -10.97
CA GLY A 454 -26.30 -10.20 -10.78
C GLY A 454 -27.06 -11.40 -10.23
N SER A 455 -26.34 -12.47 -9.89
CA SER A 455 -26.88 -13.66 -9.25
C SER A 455 -26.51 -13.73 -7.77
N CYS A 456 -27.39 -14.34 -6.97
CA CYS A 456 -27.18 -14.59 -5.55
C CYS A 456 -27.32 -16.09 -5.29
N SER A 457 -26.36 -16.66 -4.56
CA SER A 457 -26.42 -18.03 -4.06
C SER A 457 -26.09 -18.04 -2.58
N ARG A 458 -26.74 -18.97 -1.84
CA ARG A 458 -26.54 -19.13 -0.41
C ARG A 458 -26.29 -20.60 -0.11
N ASP A 459 -25.24 -20.89 0.64
CA ASP A 459 -24.99 -22.17 1.27
C ASP A 459 -24.89 -22.01 2.80
N GLU A 460 -24.61 -23.11 3.54
CA GLU A 460 -24.52 -23.08 5.00
C GLU A 460 -23.38 -22.21 5.54
N ALA A 461 -22.32 -21.99 4.76
CA ALA A 461 -21.10 -21.29 5.17
C ALA A 461 -20.98 -19.87 4.62
N ALA A 462 -21.64 -19.57 3.49
CA ALA A 462 -21.47 -18.31 2.79
C ALA A 462 -22.69 -17.88 1.96
N GLU A 463 -22.85 -16.56 1.83
CA GLU A 463 -23.67 -15.96 0.79
C GLU A 463 -22.76 -15.38 -0.29
N THR A 464 -23.06 -15.69 -1.52
CA THR A 464 -22.25 -15.27 -2.67
C THR A 464 -23.08 -14.42 -3.63
N TYR A 465 -22.56 -13.26 -4.01
CA TYR A 465 -23.16 -12.33 -4.96
C TYR A 465 -22.21 -12.19 -6.15
N GLU A 466 -22.73 -12.41 -7.35
CA GLU A 466 -21.94 -12.45 -8.58
C GLU A 466 -22.52 -11.50 -9.63
N PHE A 467 -21.64 -10.69 -10.20
CA PHE A 467 -21.97 -9.77 -11.29
C PHE A 467 -21.13 -10.14 -12.52
N GLY A 468 -21.81 -10.38 -13.63
CA GLY A 468 -21.19 -10.85 -14.86
C GLY A 468 -20.96 -12.36 -14.92
N GLU A 469 -20.32 -12.82 -15.99
CA GLU A 469 -20.01 -14.23 -16.21
C GLU A 469 -18.56 -14.52 -15.78
N PHE A 470 -18.37 -15.59 -15.00
CA PHE A 470 -17.04 -16.03 -14.60
C PHE A 470 -16.33 -16.71 -15.79
N ALA A 471 -15.69 -15.94 -16.63
CA ALA A 471 -14.95 -16.36 -17.81
C ALA A 471 -13.47 -16.65 -17.50
N GLY A 472 -12.74 -17.21 -18.47
CA GLY A 472 -11.29 -17.35 -18.41
C GLY A 472 -10.58 -16.01 -18.68
N PRO A 473 -9.23 -15.96 -18.55
CA PRO A 473 -8.45 -14.74 -18.73
C PRO A 473 -8.52 -14.24 -20.17
N GLU A 474 -8.51 -12.92 -20.30
CA GLU A 474 -8.25 -12.28 -21.58
C GLU A 474 -6.88 -12.72 -22.12
N PRO A 475 -6.78 -12.99 -23.43
CA PRO A 475 -5.49 -13.26 -24.05
C PRO A 475 -4.51 -12.15 -23.68
N ASP A 476 -3.28 -12.53 -23.33
CA ASP A 476 -2.22 -11.54 -23.19
C ASP A 476 -2.05 -10.90 -24.58
N THR A 477 -2.73 -9.80 -24.81
CA THR A 477 -2.35 -8.92 -25.89
C THR A 477 -0.98 -8.40 -25.49
N HIS A 478 0.07 -9.20 -25.78
CA HIS A 478 1.37 -8.60 -25.95
C HIS A 478 1.13 -7.52 -27.01
N ARG A 479 0.93 -6.28 -26.57
CA ARG A 479 1.49 -5.20 -27.30
C ARG A 479 2.95 -5.65 -27.47
N LYS A 480 3.26 -6.27 -28.62
CA LYS A 480 4.55 -6.09 -29.19
C LYS A 480 4.69 -4.57 -29.13
N ALA A 481 5.33 -4.08 -28.08
CA ALA A 481 5.99 -2.82 -28.17
C ALA A 481 6.74 -3.03 -29.50
N LYS A 482 6.23 -2.42 -30.58
CA LYS A 482 7.12 -2.07 -31.65
C LYS A 482 8.21 -1.38 -30.86
N ALA A 483 9.29 -2.12 -30.62
CA ALA A 483 10.53 -1.48 -30.33
C ALA A 483 10.61 -0.50 -31.49
N ALA A 484 10.20 0.73 -31.22
CA ALA A 484 10.61 1.84 -32.04
C ALA A 484 12.12 1.74 -31.85
N HIS A 485 12.76 1.02 -32.77
CA HIS A 485 14.14 1.28 -33.08
C HIS A 485 14.12 2.73 -33.56
N VAL A 486 14.12 3.64 -32.59
CA VAL A 486 14.55 5.01 -32.82
C VAL A 486 16.02 4.84 -33.06
N LEU A 487 16.36 4.57 -34.36
CA LEU A 487 17.71 4.70 -34.81
C LEU A 487 18.08 6.15 -34.52
N LEU A 488 19.19 6.35 -33.81
CA LEU A 488 19.75 7.68 -33.47
C LEU A 488 19.87 8.62 -34.69
N GLY A 489 19.66 8.10 -35.91
CA GLY A 489 19.62 8.84 -37.16
C GLY A 489 18.31 9.51 -37.54
N ASP A 490 17.20 9.24 -36.82
CA ASP A 490 15.89 9.81 -37.13
C ASP A 490 15.56 11.10 -36.33
N TYR A 491 16.52 11.57 -35.55
CA TYR A 491 16.42 12.90 -34.95
C TYR A 491 16.75 13.96 -35.99
N PRO A 492 15.89 14.95 -36.22
CA PRO A 492 16.24 16.07 -37.08
C PRO A 492 17.50 16.72 -36.52
N THR A 493 18.53 16.81 -37.34
CA THR A 493 19.82 17.46 -37.05
C THR A 493 19.74 18.98 -37.00
N SER A 494 18.64 19.56 -36.60
CA SER A 494 18.64 20.92 -36.11
C SER A 494 19.26 20.88 -34.71
N GLU A 495 20.52 21.29 -34.62
CA GLU A 495 21.22 21.46 -33.35
C GLU A 495 20.28 22.13 -32.34
N PRO A 496 19.79 21.43 -31.30
CA PRO A 496 19.25 22.13 -30.15
C PRO A 496 20.46 22.85 -29.55
N GLN A 497 20.49 24.15 -29.62
CA GLN A 497 21.38 24.91 -28.75
C GLN A 497 20.97 24.61 -27.32
N LEU A 498 21.50 23.56 -26.76
CA LEU A 498 21.53 23.29 -25.33
C LEU A 498 22.33 24.47 -24.73
N GLN A 499 21.63 25.56 -24.46
CA GLN A 499 22.13 26.55 -23.52
C GLN A 499 22.13 25.91 -22.15
N LEU A 500 23.24 25.27 -21.81
CA LEU A 500 23.60 24.97 -20.43
C LEU A 500 23.68 26.31 -19.69
N ARG A 501 22.55 26.76 -19.15
CA ARG A 501 22.59 27.76 -18.11
C ARG A 501 23.20 27.06 -16.90
N LEU A 502 24.43 27.41 -16.56
CA LEU A 502 25.06 27.03 -15.31
C LEU A 502 24.09 27.33 -14.16
N PRO A 503 23.91 26.41 -13.21
CA PRO A 503 22.97 26.58 -12.12
C PRO A 503 23.40 27.79 -11.26
N THR A 504 22.64 28.85 -11.31
CA THR A 504 22.58 29.80 -10.20
C THR A 504 21.87 29.12 -9.04
N GLU A 505 22.15 29.56 -7.82
CA GLU A 505 21.75 29.00 -6.50
C GLU A 505 20.33 28.41 -6.33
N ARG A 506 19.52 28.37 -7.37
CA ARG A 506 18.13 27.85 -7.39
C ARG A 506 18.00 26.32 -7.57
N TYR A 507 19.11 25.59 -7.75
CA TYR A 507 19.09 24.12 -7.96
C TYR A 507 18.92 23.30 -6.68
N TYR A 508 19.02 23.90 -5.51
CA TYR A 508 18.82 23.18 -4.23
C TYR A 508 17.38 22.70 -4.01
N CYS A 509 16.37 23.29 -4.65
CA CYS A 509 14.99 22.86 -4.54
C CYS A 509 14.65 21.60 -5.37
N LEU A 510 15.37 21.33 -6.47
CA LEU A 510 15.09 20.17 -7.33
C LEU A 510 15.74 18.87 -6.84
N LEU A 511 16.85 18.96 -6.12
CA LEU A 511 17.51 17.80 -5.51
C LEU A 511 16.75 17.24 -4.30
N TYR A 512 15.93 18.06 -3.61
CA TYR A 512 15.12 17.61 -2.48
C TYR A 512 13.80 16.94 -2.87
N THR A 513 13.36 17.08 -4.13
CA THR A 513 12.11 16.48 -4.62
C THR A 513 12.30 15.11 -5.26
N SER A 514 13.52 14.74 -5.67
CA SER A 514 13.78 13.40 -6.21
C SER A 514 13.94 12.34 -5.13
N ASP A 515 14.42 12.70 -3.93
CA ASP A 515 14.60 11.75 -2.81
C ASP A 515 13.32 11.52 -1.98
N ALA A 516 12.22 12.19 -2.31
CA ALA A 516 10.93 12.00 -1.63
C ALA A 516 9.94 11.13 -2.41
N ALA A 517 10.35 10.61 -3.57
CA ALA A 517 9.50 9.78 -4.46
C ALA A 517 9.87 8.29 -4.45
N ASP A 518 10.91 7.86 -3.67
CA ASP A 518 11.28 6.46 -3.47
C ASP A 518 10.83 5.93 -2.07
#